data_7cbec50cbcf76a56009962f9c51028b3
#
_entry.id   7cbec50cbcf76a56009962f9c51028b3
#
_cell.length_a   1.000
_cell.length_b   1.000
_cell.length_c   1.000
_cell.angle_alpha   90.00
_cell.angle_beta   90.00
_cell.angle_gamma   90.00
#
_symmetry.space_group_name_H-M   'P 1'
#
loop_
_entity.id
_entity.type
_entity.pdbx_description
1 polymer ?
#
loop_
_entity_poly.entity_id
_entity_poly.type
_entity_poly.pdbx_seq_one_letter_code
_entity_poly.pdbx_strand_id
1 'polypeptide(L)'
;MKTVNAERFAGLRVGEQLPDREYKPDNVQLMLYNAALWNAHRIHFDEPYAKNVEGYPGLVIAGPMLGDWLHQCVEEWLGDDGYVFSIDYSNRAATYIGDVLTAGGEIATLRPEAREVEIDVYIKSQSGDVVTPGKVVVRFADHG
;
A
#
# COMPACT_ATOMS: atom_id res chain seq x y z
N MET A 1 -5.09 33.71 -9.44
CA MET A 1 -4.15 33.06 -8.48
C MET A 1 -4.18 31.57 -8.71
N LYS A 2 -3.03 30.95 -9.00
CA LYS A 2 -2.98 29.47 -9.07
C LYS A 2 -3.15 28.96 -7.64
N THR A 3 -4.00 27.95 -7.46
CA THR A 3 -4.14 27.29 -6.16
C THR A 3 -2.85 26.53 -5.84
N VAL A 4 -2.54 26.35 -4.55
CA VAL A 4 -1.36 25.61 -4.07
C VAL A 4 -1.30 24.21 -4.71
N ASN A 5 -2.45 23.56 -4.91
CA ASN A 5 -2.56 22.26 -5.57
C ASN A 5 -2.14 22.26 -7.04
N ALA A 6 -2.50 23.32 -7.79
CA ALA A 6 -2.12 23.44 -9.18
C ALA A 6 -0.60 23.62 -9.34
N GLU A 7 0.02 24.36 -8.42
CA GLU A 7 1.47 24.55 -8.37
C GLU A 7 2.18 23.26 -7.99
N ARG A 8 1.66 22.53 -7.00
CA ARG A 8 2.19 21.21 -6.61
C ARG A 8 2.12 20.22 -7.77
N PHE A 9 0.95 20.08 -8.41
CA PHE A 9 0.79 19.19 -9.56
C PHE A 9 1.78 19.54 -10.69
N ALA A 10 1.93 20.82 -11.02
CA ALA A 10 2.85 21.28 -12.06
C ALA A 10 4.33 20.99 -11.73
N GLY A 11 4.65 20.84 -10.45
CA GLY A 11 5.98 20.48 -9.96
C GLY A 11 6.32 18.99 -10.03
N LEU A 12 5.32 18.12 -10.19
CA LEU A 12 5.55 16.66 -10.22
C LEU A 12 6.31 16.24 -11.46
N ARG A 13 7.06 15.14 -11.31
CA ARG A 13 7.86 14.54 -12.39
C ARG A 13 7.67 13.03 -12.42
N VAL A 14 7.61 12.48 -13.63
CA VAL A 14 7.71 11.02 -13.85
C VAL A 14 9.05 10.55 -13.32
N GLY A 15 9.05 9.43 -12.60
CA GLY A 15 10.22 8.89 -11.92
C GLY A 15 10.42 9.40 -10.49
N GLU A 16 9.65 10.37 -10.04
CA GLU A 16 9.69 10.85 -8.66
C GLU A 16 9.20 9.76 -7.71
N GLN A 17 9.99 9.52 -6.64
CA GLN A 17 9.69 8.53 -5.62
C GLN A 17 8.82 9.11 -4.51
N LEU A 18 7.80 8.37 -4.09
CA LEU A 18 7.08 8.68 -2.87
C LEU A 18 7.95 8.34 -1.65
N PRO A 19 7.76 9.04 -0.51
CA PRO A 19 8.40 8.62 0.73
C PRO A 19 8.00 7.20 1.12
N ASP A 20 8.98 6.37 1.46
CA ASP A 20 8.75 5.00 1.91
C ASP A 20 8.12 4.97 3.30
N ARG A 21 7.30 3.93 3.54
CA ARG A 21 6.77 3.59 4.86
C ARG A 21 7.18 2.16 5.23
N GLU A 22 7.75 2.02 6.41
CA GLU A 22 8.12 0.72 6.96
C GLU A 22 6.99 0.18 7.84
N TYR A 23 6.71 -1.11 7.69
CA TYR A 23 5.74 -1.86 8.48
C TYR A 23 6.39 -3.09 9.09
N LYS A 24 6.16 -3.27 10.37
CA LYS A 24 6.60 -4.43 11.14
C LYS A 24 5.44 -4.92 12.00
N PRO A 25 4.45 -5.58 11.38
CA PRO A 25 3.24 -5.97 12.08
C PRO A 25 3.51 -7.06 13.12
N ASP A 26 2.80 -6.97 14.21
CA ASP A 26 2.75 -8.02 15.23
C ASP A 26 1.44 -8.83 15.14
N ASN A 27 1.36 -9.89 15.93
CA ASN A 27 0.20 -10.77 15.94
C ASN A 27 -1.07 -10.08 16.47
N VAL A 28 -0.94 -9.06 17.32
CA VAL A 28 -2.09 -8.31 17.86
C VAL A 28 -2.70 -7.44 16.75
N GLN A 29 -1.87 -6.72 16.02
CA GLN A 29 -2.33 -5.91 14.87
C GLN A 29 -3.01 -6.78 13.82
N LEU A 30 -2.42 -7.92 13.48
CA LEU A 30 -2.97 -8.85 12.50
C LEU A 30 -4.32 -9.43 12.97
N MET A 31 -4.43 -9.81 14.23
CA MET A 31 -5.67 -10.31 14.82
C MET A 31 -6.78 -9.25 14.78
N LEU A 32 -6.47 -8.03 15.22
CA LEU A 32 -7.44 -6.93 15.23
C LEU A 32 -7.91 -6.57 13.82
N TYR A 33 -6.98 -6.54 12.86
CA TYR A 33 -7.31 -6.29 11.46
C TYR A 33 -8.28 -7.34 10.91
N ASN A 34 -7.98 -8.62 11.09
CA ASN A 34 -8.83 -9.70 10.60
C ASN A 34 -10.18 -9.75 11.32
N ALA A 35 -10.22 -9.43 12.62
CA ALA A 35 -11.47 -9.32 13.36
C ALA A 35 -12.38 -8.21 12.79
N ALA A 36 -11.81 -7.05 12.48
CA ALA A 36 -12.55 -5.93 11.89
C ALA A 36 -13.14 -6.27 10.51
N LEU A 37 -12.45 -7.08 9.73
CA LEU A 37 -12.88 -7.51 8.39
C LEU A 37 -13.75 -8.78 8.39
N TRP A 38 -14.02 -9.38 9.53
CA TRP A 38 -14.64 -10.73 9.60
C TRP A 38 -13.88 -11.79 8.79
N ASN A 39 -12.56 -11.66 8.68
CA ASN A 39 -11.73 -12.65 8.03
C ASN A 39 -11.37 -13.77 9.03
N ALA A 40 -12.08 -14.87 8.93
CA ALA A 40 -11.94 -16.01 9.84
C ALA A 40 -10.90 -17.05 9.38
N HIS A 41 -10.07 -16.74 8.37
CA HIS A 41 -9.07 -17.69 7.92
C HIS A 41 -7.97 -17.85 8.96
N ARG A 42 -7.83 -19.08 9.47
CA ARG A 42 -7.00 -19.42 10.65
C ARG A 42 -5.52 -19.13 10.47
N ILE A 43 -5.01 -19.05 9.24
CA ILE A 43 -3.60 -18.73 8.98
C ILE A 43 -3.17 -17.37 9.51
N HIS A 44 -4.14 -16.48 9.82
CA HIS A 44 -3.87 -15.12 10.30
C HIS A 44 -3.87 -15.01 11.83
N PHE A 45 -4.34 -16.01 12.58
CA PHE A 45 -4.41 -15.91 14.04
C PHE A 45 -4.14 -17.24 14.80
N ASP A 46 -4.10 -18.37 14.11
CA ASP A 46 -3.86 -19.67 14.68
C ASP A 46 -2.52 -20.23 14.18
N GLU A 47 -1.46 -19.94 14.92
CA GLU A 47 -0.11 -20.32 14.49
C GLU A 47 0.09 -21.83 14.35
N PRO A 48 -0.38 -22.69 15.29
CA PRO A 48 -0.32 -24.13 15.10
C PRO A 48 -1.00 -24.62 13.82
N TYR A 49 -2.15 -24.05 13.50
CA TYR A 49 -2.84 -24.37 12.25
C TYR A 49 -2.05 -23.92 11.02
N ALA A 50 -1.56 -22.68 11.01
CA ALA A 50 -0.77 -22.15 9.90
C ALA A 50 0.46 -23.01 9.62
N LYS A 51 1.16 -23.45 10.67
CA LYS A 51 2.38 -24.27 10.54
C LYS A 51 2.10 -25.74 10.21
N ASN A 52 1.19 -26.38 10.94
CA ASN A 52 1.04 -27.82 10.93
C ASN A 52 0.01 -28.32 9.91
N VAL A 53 -0.94 -27.49 9.51
CA VAL A 53 -1.99 -27.84 8.55
C VAL A 53 -1.72 -27.23 7.18
N GLU A 54 -1.42 -25.92 7.14
CA GLU A 54 -1.21 -25.20 5.88
C GLU A 54 0.26 -25.14 5.43
N GLY A 55 1.20 -25.49 6.34
CA GLY A 55 2.62 -25.57 6.00
C GLY A 55 3.36 -24.23 5.91
N TYR A 56 2.80 -23.16 6.45
CA TYR A 56 3.47 -21.86 6.49
C TYR A 56 4.51 -21.81 7.64
N PRO A 57 5.55 -20.97 7.51
CA PRO A 57 6.55 -20.82 8.58
C PRO A 57 6.02 -20.07 9.82
N GLY A 58 4.89 -19.40 9.73
CA GLY A 58 4.27 -18.65 10.82
C GLY A 58 2.93 -18.07 10.42
N LEU A 59 2.41 -17.13 11.22
CA LEU A 59 1.20 -16.41 10.88
C LEU A 59 1.38 -15.57 9.62
N VAL A 60 0.47 -15.74 8.68
CA VAL A 60 0.48 -15.04 7.39
C VAL A 60 -0.19 -13.68 7.51
N ILE A 61 0.45 -12.65 7.01
CA ILE A 61 -0.16 -11.32 6.94
C ILE A 61 -1.28 -11.33 5.90
N ALA A 62 -2.44 -10.79 6.27
CA ALA A 62 -3.59 -10.75 5.38
C ALA A 62 -3.30 -9.89 4.14
N GLY A 63 -3.60 -10.43 2.95
CA GLY A 63 -3.39 -9.73 1.69
C GLY A 63 -4.05 -8.34 1.63
N PRO A 64 -5.30 -8.16 2.08
CA PRO A 64 -5.93 -6.84 2.16
C PRO A 64 -5.18 -5.84 3.03
N MET A 65 -4.50 -6.27 4.07
CA MET A 65 -3.68 -5.41 4.92
C MET A 65 -2.50 -4.80 4.15
N LEU A 66 -1.89 -5.57 3.26
CA LEU A 66 -0.85 -5.08 2.37
C LEU A 66 -1.40 -4.01 1.40
N GLY A 67 -2.59 -4.23 0.87
CA GLY A 67 -3.29 -3.25 0.03
C GLY A 67 -3.60 -1.95 0.77
N ASP A 68 -4.03 -2.03 2.03
CA ASP A 68 -4.28 -0.85 2.86
C ASP A 68 -2.99 -0.07 3.14
N TRP A 69 -1.85 -0.75 3.31
CA TRP A 69 -0.56 -0.07 3.45
C TRP A 69 -0.11 0.65 2.18
N LEU A 70 -0.40 0.09 1.00
CA LEU A 70 -0.19 0.80 -0.27
C LEU A 70 -1.05 2.07 -0.33
N HIS A 71 -2.31 1.95 0.05
CA HIS A 71 -3.25 3.07 0.10
C HIS A 71 -2.77 4.16 1.07
N GLN A 72 -2.37 3.81 2.29
CA GLN A 72 -1.83 4.74 3.28
C GLN A 72 -0.57 5.46 2.79
N CYS A 73 0.33 4.75 2.12
CA CYS A 73 1.55 5.32 1.56
C CYS A 73 1.22 6.46 0.56
N VAL A 74 0.25 6.22 -0.31
CA VAL A 74 -0.18 7.20 -1.31
C VAL A 74 -0.96 8.35 -0.67
N GLU A 75 -1.89 8.06 0.25
CA GLU A 75 -2.68 9.10 0.94
C GLU A 75 -1.81 10.03 1.79
N GLU A 76 -0.80 9.49 2.47
CA GLU A 76 0.12 10.31 3.25
C GLU A 76 0.94 11.26 2.36
N TRP A 77 1.38 10.79 1.20
CA TRP A 77 2.04 11.63 0.21
C TRP A 77 1.08 12.68 -0.39
N LEU A 78 -0.15 12.28 -0.73
CA LEU A 78 -1.14 13.14 -1.38
C LEU A 78 -1.66 14.22 -0.42
N GLY A 79 -1.95 13.87 0.83
CA GLY A 79 -2.56 14.75 1.82
C GLY A 79 -3.94 15.22 1.39
N ASP A 80 -4.25 16.48 1.68
CA ASP A 80 -5.55 17.09 1.36
C ASP A 80 -5.64 17.62 -0.09
N ASP A 81 -4.61 17.40 -0.91
CA ASP A 81 -4.55 17.96 -2.26
C ASP A 81 -5.39 17.19 -3.29
N GLY A 82 -5.93 16.04 -2.90
CA GLY A 82 -6.73 15.22 -3.81
C GLY A 82 -7.27 13.96 -3.15
N TYR A 83 -7.56 12.97 -3.97
CA TYR A 83 -8.09 11.69 -3.52
C TYR A 83 -7.59 10.52 -4.38
N VAL A 84 -7.58 9.33 -3.79
CA VAL A 84 -7.32 8.09 -4.52
C VAL A 84 -8.55 7.76 -5.37
N PHE A 85 -8.35 7.73 -6.68
CA PHE A 85 -9.41 7.41 -7.64
C PHE A 85 -9.55 5.90 -7.85
N SER A 86 -8.42 5.20 -7.99
CA SER A 86 -8.41 3.75 -8.13
C SER A 86 -7.13 3.15 -7.57
N ILE A 87 -7.24 1.92 -7.10
CA ILE A 87 -6.10 1.11 -6.69
C ILE A 87 -6.30 -0.31 -7.23
N ASP A 88 -5.23 -0.84 -7.83
CA ASP A 88 -5.14 -2.22 -8.28
C ASP A 88 -3.82 -2.80 -7.80
N TYR A 89 -3.86 -3.95 -7.14
CA TYR A 89 -2.66 -4.62 -6.64
C TYR A 89 -2.84 -6.13 -6.62
N SER A 90 -1.75 -6.86 -6.58
CA SER A 90 -1.78 -8.31 -6.43
C SER A 90 -0.74 -8.79 -5.41
N ASN A 91 -1.16 -9.65 -4.50
CA ASN A 91 -0.26 -10.30 -3.56
C ASN A 91 0.38 -11.51 -4.24
N ARG A 92 1.67 -11.44 -4.53
CA ARG A 92 2.41 -12.46 -5.28
C ARG A 92 3.22 -13.41 -4.41
N ALA A 93 3.48 -13.01 -3.18
CA ALA A 93 4.19 -13.83 -2.20
C ALA A 93 3.58 -13.63 -0.82
N ALA A 94 3.54 -14.69 -0.02
CA ALA A 94 3.13 -14.62 1.37
C ALA A 94 4.17 -13.86 2.20
N THR A 95 3.69 -13.12 3.18
CA THR A 95 4.51 -12.41 4.17
C THR A 95 4.05 -12.80 5.56
N TYR A 96 4.92 -12.69 6.54
CA TYR A 96 4.72 -13.28 7.85
C TYR A 96 4.98 -12.28 8.97
N ILE A 97 4.40 -12.56 10.14
CA ILE A 97 4.75 -11.85 11.37
C ILE A 97 6.27 -11.96 11.59
N GLY A 98 6.90 -10.83 11.91
CA GLY A 98 8.34 -10.70 12.02
C GLY A 98 9.05 -10.16 10.79
N ASP A 99 8.39 -10.16 9.63
CA ASP A 99 8.91 -9.53 8.43
C ASP A 99 8.93 -8.00 8.59
N VAL A 100 9.95 -7.37 8.02
CA VAL A 100 10.01 -5.92 7.85
C VAL A 100 9.65 -5.61 6.40
N LEU A 101 8.55 -4.91 6.21
CA LEU A 101 7.98 -4.64 4.90
C LEU A 101 8.03 -3.14 4.61
N THR A 102 8.35 -2.77 3.38
CA THR A 102 8.41 -1.38 2.96
C THR A 102 7.40 -1.11 1.86
N ALA A 103 6.48 -0.19 2.11
CA ALA A 103 5.59 0.36 1.10
C ALA A 103 6.22 1.58 0.44
N GLY A 104 6.13 1.67 -0.86
CA GLY A 104 6.65 2.81 -1.62
C GLY A 104 5.98 2.92 -2.98
N GLY A 105 6.40 3.91 -3.74
CA GLY A 105 5.88 4.11 -5.08
C GLY A 105 6.69 5.09 -5.89
N GLU A 106 6.45 5.07 -7.18
CA GLU A 106 7.09 5.95 -8.18
C GLU A 106 6.04 6.50 -9.12
N ILE A 107 6.09 7.80 -9.42
CA ILE A 107 5.22 8.43 -10.40
C ILE A 107 5.54 7.85 -11.78
N ALA A 108 4.55 7.16 -12.37
CA ALA A 108 4.66 6.52 -13.67
C ALA A 108 4.12 7.39 -14.81
N THR A 109 2.98 8.07 -14.58
CA THR A 109 2.30 8.86 -15.62
C THR A 109 1.65 10.09 -15.01
N LEU A 110 1.75 11.20 -15.70
CA LEU A 110 1.06 12.46 -15.40
C LEU A 110 0.06 12.78 -16.52
N ARG A 111 -1.19 13.06 -16.15
CA ARG A 111 -2.26 13.48 -17.08
C ARG A 111 -2.80 14.84 -16.67
N PRO A 112 -2.19 15.93 -17.17
CA PRO A 112 -2.50 17.29 -16.73
C PRO A 112 -3.97 17.71 -16.94
N GLU A 113 -4.58 17.28 -18.03
CA GLU A 113 -5.96 17.64 -18.38
C GLU A 113 -6.97 17.12 -17.34
N ALA A 114 -6.71 15.95 -16.78
CA ALA A 114 -7.53 15.33 -15.75
C ALA A 114 -6.99 15.56 -14.34
N ARG A 115 -5.82 16.18 -14.20
CA ARG A 115 -5.06 16.31 -12.96
C ARG A 115 -4.85 14.95 -12.27
N GLU A 116 -4.59 13.94 -13.07
CA GLU A 116 -4.32 12.60 -12.62
C GLU A 116 -2.84 12.29 -12.55
N VAL A 117 -2.48 11.53 -11.52
CA VAL A 117 -1.16 10.92 -11.35
C VAL A 117 -1.35 9.43 -11.23
N GLU A 118 -0.67 8.68 -12.09
CA GLU A 118 -0.57 7.24 -11.98
C GLU A 118 0.74 6.89 -11.29
N ILE A 119 0.66 6.06 -10.26
CA ILE A 119 1.78 5.72 -9.39
C ILE A 119 1.92 4.20 -9.40
N ASP A 120 3.11 3.72 -9.77
CA ASP A 120 3.49 2.33 -9.55
C ASP A 120 3.87 2.17 -8.08
N VAL A 121 3.09 1.36 -7.36
CA VAL A 121 3.27 1.13 -5.92
C VAL A 121 3.76 -0.28 -5.66
N TYR A 122 4.41 -0.47 -4.52
CA TYR A 122 4.94 -1.78 -4.14
C TYR A 122 5.01 -1.95 -2.62
N ILE A 123 4.89 -3.21 -2.18
CA ILE A 123 5.43 -3.66 -0.90
C ILE A 123 6.66 -4.50 -1.21
N LYS A 124 7.77 -4.18 -0.56
CA LYS A 124 9.03 -4.94 -0.61
C LYS A 124 9.27 -5.65 0.72
N SER A 125 9.81 -6.86 0.63
CA SER A 125 10.35 -7.57 1.79
C SER A 125 11.70 -6.96 2.22
N GLN A 126 12.23 -7.41 3.36
CA GLN A 126 13.55 -7.00 3.84
C GLN A 126 14.70 -7.39 2.89
N SER A 127 14.48 -8.38 2.01
CA SER A 127 15.46 -8.75 0.97
C SER A 127 15.40 -7.83 -0.26
N GLY A 128 14.43 -6.92 -0.33
CA GLY A 128 14.21 -6.03 -1.46
C GLY A 128 13.31 -6.58 -2.56
N ASP A 129 12.80 -7.82 -2.40
CA ASP A 129 11.88 -8.42 -3.36
C ASP A 129 10.50 -7.77 -3.26
N VAL A 130 9.90 -7.47 -4.42
CA VAL A 130 8.52 -6.97 -4.49
C VAL A 130 7.56 -8.12 -4.26
N VAL A 131 6.85 -8.09 -3.14
CA VAL A 131 5.85 -9.10 -2.77
C VAL A 131 4.44 -8.70 -3.15
N THR A 132 4.17 -7.41 -3.23
CA THR A 132 2.87 -6.85 -3.63
C THR A 132 3.08 -5.67 -4.56
N PRO A 133 3.10 -5.87 -5.87
CA PRO A 133 3.07 -4.78 -6.83
C PRO A 133 1.65 -4.25 -7.03
N GLY A 134 1.54 -2.98 -7.40
CA GLY A 134 0.25 -2.38 -7.70
C GLY A 134 0.37 -1.08 -8.49
N LYS A 135 -0.80 -0.52 -8.78
CA LYS A 135 -0.96 0.74 -9.46
C LYS A 135 -2.05 1.56 -8.79
N VAL A 136 -1.78 2.81 -8.53
CA VAL A 136 -2.73 3.75 -7.93
C VAL A 136 -2.89 4.93 -8.87
N VAL A 137 -4.13 5.33 -9.09
CA VAL A 137 -4.44 6.60 -9.76
C VAL A 137 -5.00 7.55 -8.71
N VAL A 138 -4.41 8.71 -8.60
CA VAL A 138 -4.91 9.81 -7.77
C VAL A 138 -5.36 10.98 -8.65
N ARG A 139 -6.33 11.73 -8.16
CA ARG A 139 -6.77 12.98 -8.77
C ARG A 139 -6.57 14.13 -7.81
N PHE A 140 -5.91 15.17 -8.29
CA PHE A 140 -5.76 16.41 -7.53
C PHE A 140 -7.08 17.18 -7.58
N ALA A 141 -7.54 17.64 -6.42
CA ALA A 141 -8.79 18.38 -6.30
C ALA A 141 -8.70 19.77 -6.93
N ASP A 142 -9.85 20.23 -7.43
CA ASP A 142 -10.06 21.63 -7.77
C ASP A 142 -10.47 22.37 -6.50
N HIS A 143 -9.55 23.08 -5.91
CA HIS A 143 -9.92 24.09 -4.93
C HIS A 143 -10.07 25.41 -5.70
N GLY A 144 -11.29 25.64 -6.18
CA GLY A 144 -11.68 26.90 -6.78
C GLY A 144 -11.67 28.04 -5.78
#